data_47fd9e9511f3092e207f6d5162546d58
#
_entry.id   47fd9e9511f3092e207f6d5162546d58
#
_cell.length_a   1.000
_cell.length_b   1.000
_cell.length_c   1.000
_cell.angle_alpha   90.00
_cell.angle_beta   90.00
_cell.angle_gamma   90.00
#
_symmetry.space_group_name_H-M   'P 1'
#
loop_
_entity.id
_entity.type
_entity.pdbx_description
1 polymer ?
#
loop_
_entity_poly.entity_id
_entity_poly.type
_entity_poly.pdbx_seq_one_letter_code
_entity_poly.pdbx_strand_id
1 'polypeptide(L)'
;VGSVKSYETKTRGKLYEVWYTKPDGTRGHDRGFRRKTDALNYLNTVEVSKLRGSYVDPTDARVTIGELGTAWLEMHRFKLTQSSFHSVESCWRVHVEPKWGGYAVGRVTKRDVQMWLNELGHSLSHTSVARARDLLAGILDEAVEENRVVKNPARGLTVKKKPIPDEVFLTHRQVEALASEATYGELVRLLAYTGLRWGEATALRVRSVDPGRRRLNIREGVTEVNGQHVLGSVKSHERRSVAFPDFLDSAVAAACRDKHPDDRLWSSPAGGFLRPGHSSQGWFARAVQRTMAADASFRRVTPHDLRHTAASLAISAGANVKVVQRMLGHKSAKVTLDTYAALFPDDLDNVTSALSRQRAEQL
;
A
#
# COMPACT_ATOMS: atom_id res chain seq x y z
N VAL A 1 -31.53 17.07 -34.06
CA VAL A 1 -32.47 18.07 -33.54
C VAL A 1 -33.50 17.34 -32.70
N GLY A 2 -33.68 17.74 -31.45
CA GLY A 2 -34.68 17.14 -30.58
C GLY A 2 -36.08 17.65 -30.82
N SER A 3 -37.11 16.92 -30.39
CA SER A 3 -38.52 17.31 -30.49
C SER A 3 -39.30 17.01 -29.22
N VAL A 4 -40.31 17.84 -28.96
CA VAL A 4 -41.25 17.64 -27.84
C VAL A 4 -42.62 17.30 -28.41
N LYS A 5 -43.21 16.17 -27.95
CA LYS A 5 -44.54 15.73 -28.37
C LYS A 5 -45.44 15.59 -27.14
N SER A 6 -46.75 15.74 -27.32
CA SER A 6 -47.73 15.47 -26.29
C SER A 6 -48.38 14.11 -26.51
N TYR A 7 -48.70 13.42 -25.39
CA TYR A 7 -49.45 12.17 -25.39
C TYR A 7 -50.45 12.16 -24.22
N GLU A 8 -51.48 11.37 -24.32
CA GLU A 8 -52.50 11.25 -23.28
C GLU A 8 -52.41 9.92 -22.55
N THR A 9 -52.68 9.96 -21.28
CA THR A 9 -52.73 8.77 -20.41
C THR A 9 -54.09 8.68 -19.74
N LYS A 10 -54.62 7.48 -19.59
CA LYS A 10 -55.94 7.22 -18.94
C LYS A 10 -56.02 7.73 -17.50
N THR A 11 -54.89 7.80 -16.78
CA THR A 11 -54.85 8.12 -15.33
C THR A 11 -54.31 9.52 -15.03
N ARG A 12 -53.53 10.15 -15.92
CA ARG A 12 -52.83 11.41 -15.64
C ARG A 12 -53.07 12.52 -16.63
N GLY A 13 -53.98 12.29 -17.60
CA GLY A 13 -54.32 13.27 -18.67
C GLY A 13 -53.16 13.50 -19.64
N LYS A 14 -53.08 14.74 -20.16
CA LYS A 14 -52.07 15.15 -21.15
C LYS A 14 -50.69 15.32 -20.53
N LEU A 15 -49.69 14.60 -21.04
CA LEU A 15 -48.29 14.66 -20.71
C LEU A 15 -47.42 14.95 -21.92
N TYR A 16 -46.15 15.27 -21.69
CA TYR A 16 -45.20 15.56 -22.77
C TYR A 16 -44.02 14.59 -22.70
N GLU A 17 -43.46 14.30 -23.88
CA GLU A 17 -42.26 13.49 -24.09
C GLU A 17 -41.24 14.24 -24.91
N VAL A 18 -39.99 13.92 -24.72
CA VAL A 18 -38.84 14.51 -25.39
C VAL A 18 -38.11 13.43 -26.19
N TRP A 19 -37.86 13.71 -27.43
CA TRP A 19 -37.03 12.88 -28.31
C TRP A 19 -35.79 13.67 -28.70
N TYR A 20 -34.63 13.05 -28.64
CA TYR A 20 -33.36 13.67 -29.04
C TYR A 20 -32.39 12.63 -29.59
N THR A 21 -31.37 13.07 -30.34
CA THR A 21 -30.29 12.21 -30.81
C THR A 21 -29.15 12.25 -29.78
N LYS A 22 -28.73 11.10 -29.30
CA LYS A 22 -27.56 10.98 -28.39
C LYS A 22 -26.25 11.24 -29.16
N PRO A 23 -25.10 11.46 -28.48
CA PRO A 23 -23.80 11.64 -29.13
C PRO A 23 -23.37 10.45 -30.04
N ASP A 24 -23.77 9.23 -29.67
CA ASP A 24 -23.51 8.00 -30.43
C ASP A 24 -24.41 7.81 -31.68
N GLY A 25 -25.28 8.78 -31.95
CA GLY A 25 -26.25 8.74 -33.08
C GLY A 25 -27.54 7.99 -32.77
N THR A 26 -27.67 7.30 -31.65
CA THR A 26 -28.90 6.63 -31.24
C THR A 26 -29.96 7.61 -30.76
N ARG A 27 -31.24 7.18 -30.69
CA ARG A 27 -32.32 8.02 -30.21
C ARG A 27 -32.49 7.89 -28.68
N GLY A 28 -32.49 9.04 -28.01
CA GLY A 28 -32.90 9.19 -26.61
C GLY A 28 -34.39 9.57 -26.53
N HIS A 29 -35.06 9.08 -25.49
CA HIS A 29 -36.48 9.34 -25.24
C HIS A 29 -36.74 9.45 -23.72
N ASP A 30 -37.27 10.59 -23.31
CA ASP A 30 -37.73 10.83 -21.93
C ASP A 30 -39.19 11.27 -21.94
N ARG A 31 -39.98 10.77 -20.98
CA ARG A 31 -41.43 11.02 -20.95
C ARG A 31 -41.92 11.31 -19.54
N GLY A 32 -43.16 11.85 -19.43
CA GLY A 32 -43.82 12.09 -18.16
C GLY A 32 -43.78 13.53 -17.69
N PHE A 33 -43.38 14.47 -18.55
CA PHE A 33 -43.40 15.90 -18.23
C PHE A 33 -44.84 16.41 -18.19
N ARG A 34 -45.20 17.10 -17.10
CA ARG A 34 -46.56 17.67 -16.93
C ARG A 34 -46.78 18.92 -17.73
N ARG A 35 -45.73 19.68 -18.00
CA ARG A 35 -45.78 20.95 -18.74
C ARG A 35 -44.86 20.90 -19.97
N LYS A 36 -45.29 21.51 -21.06
CA LYS A 36 -44.47 21.61 -22.27
C LYS A 36 -43.18 22.36 -22.02
N THR A 37 -43.23 23.39 -21.17
CA THR A 37 -42.03 24.18 -20.75
C THR A 37 -40.98 23.32 -20.08
N ASP A 38 -41.39 22.38 -19.22
CA ASP A 38 -40.44 21.47 -18.50
C ASP A 38 -39.77 20.52 -19.52
N ALA A 39 -40.52 20.01 -20.48
CA ALA A 39 -39.98 19.17 -21.54
C ALA A 39 -39.00 19.93 -22.46
N LEU A 40 -39.32 21.19 -22.81
CA LEU A 40 -38.41 22.06 -23.56
C LEU A 40 -37.12 22.41 -22.80
N ASN A 41 -37.24 22.74 -21.52
CA ASN A 41 -36.09 23.00 -20.66
C ASN A 41 -35.19 21.78 -20.53
N TYR A 42 -35.78 20.60 -20.38
CA TYR A 42 -35.04 19.36 -20.39
C TYR A 42 -34.30 19.13 -21.72
N LEU A 43 -34.97 19.30 -22.84
CA LEU A 43 -34.35 19.18 -24.17
C LEU A 43 -33.17 20.15 -24.32
N ASN A 44 -33.36 21.42 -23.96
CA ASN A 44 -32.29 22.42 -23.98
C ASN A 44 -31.11 22.00 -23.10
N THR A 45 -31.35 21.45 -21.90
CA THR A 45 -30.30 20.95 -21.01
C THR A 45 -29.51 19.82 -21.67
N VAL A 46 -30.19 18.87 -22.31
CA VAL A 46 -29.58 17.77 -23.06
C VAL A 46 -28.71 18.31 -24.20
N GLU A 47 -29.24 19.25 -25.04
CA GLU A 47 -28.48 19.81 -26.17
C GLU A 47 -27.24 20.59 -25.67
N VAL A 48 -27.35 21.40 -24.60
CA VAL A 48 -26.21 22.10 -24.00
C VAL A 48 -25.19 21.13 -23.43
N SER A 49 -25.62 20.04 -22.77
CA SER A 49 -24.69 19.04 -22.23
C SER A 49 -23.94 18.31 -23.35
N LYS A 50 -24.57 18.03 -24.46
CA LYS A 50 -23.95 17.45 -25.67
C LYS A 50 -22.88 18.39 -26.24
N LEU A 51 -23.23 19.67 -26.41
CA LEU A 51 -22.28 20.68 -26.90
C LEU A 51 -21.05 20.84 -26.00
N ARG A 52 -21.22 20.66 -24.69
CA ARG A 52 -20.13 20.74 -23.68
C ARG A 52 -19.37 19.40 -23.54
N GLY A 53 -19.76 18.35 -24.24
CA GLY A 53 -19.18 17.01 -24.05
C GLY A 53 -19.44 16.39 -22.67
N SER A 54 -20.46 16.90 -21.95
CA SER A 54 -20.83 16.45 -20.59
C SER A 54 -22.16 15.70 -20.55
N TYR A 55 -22.62 15.20 -21.70
CA TYR A 55 -23.83 14.39 -21.76
C TYR A 55 -23.58 13.01 -21.13
N VAL A 56 -24.44 12.65 -20.21
CA VAL A 56 -24.51 11.32 -19.59
C VAL A 56 -25.88 10.72 -19.88
N ASP A 57 -25.93 9.50 -20.38
CA ASP A 57 -27.19 8.79 -20.56
C ASP A 57 -27.79 8.46 -19.19
N PRO A 58 -29.05 8.82 -18.93
CA PRO A 58 -29.72 8.49 -17.68
C PRO A 58 -29.78 6.98 -17.39
N THR A 59 -29.75 6.14 -18.42
CA THR A 59 -29.72 4.68 -18.28
C THR A 59 -28.36 4.21 -17.79
N ASP A 60 -27.28 4.73 -18.38
CA ASP A 60 -25.90 4.38 -18.03
C ASP A 60 -25.55 4.86 -16.62
N ALA A 61 -26.10 6.00 -16.20
CA ALA A 61 -25.96 6.52 -14.83
C ALA A 61 -26.66 5.66 -13.76
N ARG A 62 -27.51 4.69 -14.13
CA ARG A 62 -28.22 3.78 -13.20
C ARG A 62 -27.43 2.54 -12.87
N VAL A 63 -26.39 2.22 -13.62
CA VAL A 63 -25.50 1.09 -13.30
C VAL A 63 -24.97 1.24 -11.87
N THR A 64 -24.92 0.13 -11.16
CA THR A 64 -24.53 0.13 -9.77
C THR A 64 -23.02 0.12 -9.59
N ILE A 65 -22.53 0.67 -8.47
CA ILE A 65 -21.13 0.55 -8.07
C ILE A 65 -20.72 -0.92 -7.91
N GLY A 66 -21.65 -1.80 -7.52
CA GLY A 66 -21.40 -3.24 -7.40
C GLY A 66 -21.04 -3.88 -8.73
N GLU A 67 -21.82 -3.59 -9.79
CA GLU A 67 -21.53 -4.08 -11.14
C GLU A 67 -20.20 -3.54 -11.67
N LEU A 68 -19.96 -2.24 -11.53
CA LEU A 68 -18.71 -1.61 -11.98
C LEU A 68 -17.49 -2.11 -11.17
N GLY A 69 -17.63 -2.26 -9.86
CA GLY A 69 -16.56 -2.74 -8.98
C GLY A 69 -16.15 -4.18 -9.26
N THR A 70 -17.13 -5.04 -9.55
CA THR A 70 -16.84 -6.44 -9.94
C THR A 70 -16.06 -6.47 -11.26
N ALA A 71 -16.51 -5.75 -12.28
CA ALA A 71 -15.81 -5.65 -13.58
C ALA A 71 -14.40 -5.06 -13.40
N TRP A 72 -14.27 -4.01 -12.59
CA TRP A 72 -13.00 -3.37 -12.27
C TRP A 72 -12.01 -4.36 -11.64
N LEU A 73 -12.46 -5.14 -10.66
CA LEU A 73 -11.62 -6.16 -10.00
C LEU A 73 -11.14 -7.23 -10.97
N GLU A 74 -12.01 -7.74 -11.84
CA GLU A 74 -11.65 -8.74 -12.84
C GLU A 74 -10.56 -8.20 -13.79
N MET A 75 -10.71 -6.97 -14.27
CA MET A 75 -9.75 -6.33 -15.16
C MET A 75 -8.39 -6.08 -14.48
N HIS A 76 -8.39 -5.73 -13.19
CA HIS A 76 -7.17 -5.43 -12.42
C HIS A 76 -6.48 -6.67 -11.84
N ARG A 77 -7.15 -7.83 -11.84
CA ARG A 77 -6.59 -9.10 -11.33
C ARG A 77 -5.26 -9.47 -11.98
N PHE A 78 -5.13 -9.25 -13.29
CA PHE A 78 -3.92 -9.57 -14.05
C PHE A 78 -2.88 -8.46 -14.06
N LYS A 79 -3.26 -7.24 -13.66
CA LYS A 79 -2.35 -6.08 -13.59
C LYS A 79 -1.60 -5.99 -12.27
N LEU A 80 -2.15 -6.60 -11.22
CA LEU A 80 -1.62 -6.53 -9.87
C LEU A 80 -0.90 -7.81 -9.46
N THR A 81 0.09 -7.68 -8.57
CA THR A 81 0.64 -8.88 -7.91
C THR A 81 -0.44 -9.54 -7.04
N GLN A 82 -0.34 -10.84 -6.81
CA GLN A 82 -1.32 -11.60 -6.02
C GLN A 82 -1.58 -10.97 -4.64
N SER A 83 -0.54 -10.51 -3.94
CA SER A 83 -0.67 -9.87 -2.63
C SER A 83 -1.34 -8.49 -2.71
N SER A 84 -1.06 -7.73 -3.78
CA SER A 84 -1.71 -6.42 -4.01
C SER A 84 -3.17 -6.60 -4.36
N PHE A 85 -3.48 -7.55 -5.24
CA PHE A 85 -4.86 -7.87 -5.62
C PHE A 85 -5.68 -8.30 -4.40
N HIS A 86 -5.16 -9.22 -3.59
CA HIS A 86 -5.83 -9.65 -2.36
C HIS A 86 -6.13 -8.49 -1.40
N SER A 87 -5.19 -7.54 -1.26
CA SER A 87 -5.42 -6.35 -0.42
C SER A 87 -6.54 -5.46 -0.97
N VAL A 88 -6.64 -5.33 -2.30
CA VAL A 88 -7.70 -4.55 -2.98
C VAL A 88 -9.03 -5.27 -2.87
N GLU A 89 -9.07 -6.58 -3.16
CA GLU A 89 -10.27 -7.42 -3.05
C GLU A 89 -10.84 -7.43 -1.62
N SER A 90 -9.96 -7.57 -0.61
CA SER A 90 -10.38 -7.48 0.79
C SER A 90 -10.96 -6.10 1.13
N CYS A 91 -10.34 -5.02 0.64
CA CYS A 91 -10.84 -3.66 0.82
C CYS A 91 -12.22 -3.47 0.16
N TRP A 92 -12.41 -4.01 -1.04
CA TRP A 92 -13.70 -4.03 -1.73
C TRP A 92 -14.76 -4.72 -0.87
N ARG A 93 -14.57 -5.99 -0.60
CA ARG A 93 -15.53 -6.84 0.13
C ARG A 93 -15.89 -6.33 1.52
N VAL A 94 -14.91 -5.76 2.25
CA VAL A 94 -15.12 -5.37 3.66
C VAL A 94 -15.60 -3.92 3.80
N HIS A 95 -15.21 -3.02 2.90
CA HIS A 95 -15.44 -1.59 3.12
C HIS A 95 -16.23 -0.91 2.00
N VAL A 96 -15.95 -1.19 0.73
CA VAL A 96 -16.55 -0.44 -0.40
C VAL A 96 -17.88 -1.04 -0.81
N GLU A 97 -17.93 -2.31 -1.13
CA GLU A 97 -19.13 -3.00 -1.60
C GLU A 97 -20.30 -2.95 -0.60
N PRO A 98 -20.13 -3.18 0.73
CA PRO A 98 -21.24 -3.13 1.67
C PRO A 98 -21.88 -1.75 1.76
N LYS A 99 -21.13 -0.67 1.51
CA LYS A 99 -21.63 0.70 1.53
C LYS A 99 -22.18 1.15 0.19
N TRP A 100 -21.45 0.89 -0.88
CA TRP A 100 -21.69 1.50 -2.17
C TRP A 100 -22.25 0.55 -3.23
N GLY A 101 -22.14 -0.76 -3.04
CA GLY A 101 -22.48 -1.76 -4.05
C GLY A 101 -23.89 -1.60 -4.65
N GLY A 102 -24.88 -1.26 -3.83
CA GLY A 102 -26.26 -1.02 -4.30
C GLY A 102 -26.54 0.39 -4.83
N TYR A 103 -25.57 1.31 -4.78
CA TYR A 103 -25.77 2.68 -5.25
C TYR A 103 -25.60 2.77 -6.77
N ALA A 104 -26.56 3.43 -7.43
CA ALA A 104 -26.38 3.86 -8.81
C ALA A 104 -25.24 4.88 -8.92
N VAL A 105 -24.36 4.73 -9.90
CA VAL A 105 -23.16 5.56 -10.05
C VAL A 105 -23.48 7.05 -10.14
N GLY A 106 -24.55 7.41 -10.83
CA GLY A 106 -25.02 8.80 -10.96
C GLY A 106 -25.60 9.43 -9.69
N ARG A 107 -25.81 8.64 -8.62
CA ARG A 107 -26.30 9.13 -7.32
C ARG A 107 -25.22 9.36 -6.28
N VAL A 108 -23.99 8.98 -6.57
CA VAL A 108 -22.86 9.15 -5.62
C VAL A 108 -22.49 10.62 -5.58
N THR A 109 -22.53 11.21 -4.38
CA THR A 109 -22.13 12.62 -4.19
C THR A 109 -20.80 12.74 -3.44
N LYS A 110 -20.08 13.85 -3.70
CA LYS A 110 -18.83 14.14 -2.99
C LYS A 110 -19.04 14.20 -1.47
N ARG A 111 -20.18 14.73 -1.03
CA ARG A 111 -20.54 14.82 0.39
C ARG A 111 -20.69 13.44 1.02
N ASP A 112 -21.41 12.53 0.37
CA ASP A 112 -21.67 11.19 0.92
C ASP A 112 -20.38 10.39 1.01
N VAL A 113 -19.50 10.50 0.00
CA VAL A 113 -18.16 9.86 0.06
C VAL A 113 -17.34 10.44 1.19
N GLN A 114 -17.30 11.76 1.39
CA GLN A 114 -16.55 12.37 2.49
C GLN A 114 -17.10 11.94 3.86
N MET A 115 -18.42 11.86 4.03
CA MET A 115 -19.04 11.37 5.27
C MET A 115 -18.66 9.92 5.57
N TRP A 116 -18.71 9.04 4.57
CA TRP A 116 -18.26 7.66 4.69
C TRP A 116 -16.79 7.53 5.06
N LEU A 117 -15.89 8.33 4.45
CA LEU A 117 -14.47 8.32 4.80
C LEU A 117 -14.22 8.77 6.24
N ASN A 118 -15.00 9.74 6.73
CA ASN A 118 -14.94 10.18 8.12
C ASN A 118 -15.39 9.06 9.07
N GLU A 119 -16.46 8.36 8.74
CA GLU A 119 -16.96 7.21 9.49
C GLU A 119 -15.91 6.08 9.58
N LEU A 120 -15.34 5.68 8.45
CA LEU A 120 -14.24 4.71 8.42
C LEU A 120 -13.05 5.15 9.28
N GLY A 121 -12.76 6.45 9.32
CA GLY A 121 -11.66 7.02 10.10
C GLY A 121 -11.79 6.86 11.61
N HIS A 122 -12.96 6.53 12.15
CA HIS A 122 -13.12 6.23 13.58
C HIS A 122 -12.46 4.91 13.97
N SER A 123 -12.52 3.90 13.11
CA SER A 123 -12.04 2.54 13.39
C SER A 123 -10.79 2.14 12.62
N LEU A 124 -10.55 2.73 11.45
CA LEU A 124 -9.46 2.34 10.57
C LEU A 124 -8.25 3.30 10.64
N SER A 125 -7.10 2.78 10.20
CA SER A 125 -5.91 3.61 9.98
C SER A 125 -6.10 4.55 8.79
N HIS A 126 -5.38 5.67 8.77
CA HIS A 126 -5.34 6.61 7.64
C HIS A 126 -5.06 5.90 6.30
N THR A 127 -4.09 4.98 6.29
CA THR A 127 -3.73 4.21 5.08
C THR A 127 -4.84 3.29 4.60
N SER A 128 -5.61 2.69 5.51
CA SER A 128 -6.77 1.85 5.16
C SER A 128 -7.91 2.68 4.59
N VAL A 129 -8.20 3.84 5.21
CA VAL A 129 -9.22 4.78 4.70
C VAL A 129 -8.81 5.35 3.32
N ALA A 130 -7.54 5.72 3.15
CA ALA A 130 -7.03 6.19 1.87
C ALA A 130 -7.15 5.10 0.78
N ARG A 131 -6.85 3.84 1.12
CA ARG A 131 -7.02 2.71 0.19
C ARG A 131 -8.48 2.52 -0.22
N ALA A 132 -9.42 2.62 0.71
CA ALA A 132 -10.85 2.51 0.41
C ALA A 132 -11.33 3.66 -0.50
N ARG A 133 -10.87 4.89 -0.24
CA ARG A 133 -11.10 6.03 -1.12
C ARG A 133 -10.54 5.79 -2.52
N ASP A 134 -9.29 5.36 -2.61
CA ASP A 134 -8.59 5.20 -3.89
C ASP A 134 -9.20 4.07 -4.73
N LEU A 135 -9.70 3.02 -4.09
CA LEU A 135 -10.43 1.95 -4.76
C LEU A 135 -11.76 2.46 -5.33
N LEU A 136 -12.58 3.14 -4.52
CA LEU A 136 -13.83 3.73 -5.00
C LEU A 136 -13.56 4.76 -6.10
N ALA A 137 -12.51 5.57 -5.94
CA ALA A 137 -12.12 6.54 -6.95
C ALA A 137 -11.69 5.86 -8.26
N GLY A 138 -10.94 4.75 -8.22
CA GLY A 138 -10.57 3.98 -9.41
C GLY A 138 -11.78 3.45 -10.19
N ILE A 139 -12.76 2.91 -9.47
CA ILE A 139 -14.02 2.42 -10.08
C ILE A 139 -14.80 3.58 -10.72
N LEU A 140 -14.86 4.74 -10.04
CA LEU A 140 -15.56 5.91 -10.55
C LEU A 140 -14.81 6.64 -11.68
N ASP A 141 -13.48 6.50 -11.77
CA ASP A 141 -12.72 7.02 -12.91
C ASP A 141 -13.08 6.27 -14.20
N GLU A 142 -13.22 4.93 -14.14
CA GLU A 142 -13.71 4.16 -15.30
C GLU A 142 -15.15 4.57 -15.68
N ALA A 143 -16.01 4.82 -14.68
CA ALA A 143 -17.35 5.33 -14.94
C ALA A 143 -17.35 6.72 -15.63
N VAL A 144 -16.34 7.57 -15.36
CA VAL A 144 -16.14 8.84 -16.08
C VAL A 144 -15.63 8.57 -17.50
N GLU A 145 -14.68 7.67 -17.69
CA GLU A 145 -14.14 7.30 -19.01
C GLU A 145 -15.23 6.69 -19.91
N GLU A 146 -16.16 5.92 -19.32
CA GLU A 146 -17.31 5.34 -20.02
C GLU A 146 -18.49 6.32 -20.16
N ASN A 147 -18.32 7.59 -19.81
CA ASN A 147 -19.37 8.62 -19.84
C ASN A 147 -20.63 8.30 -19.02
N ARG A 148 -20.53 7.52 -17.96
CA ARG A 148 -21.62 7.21 -17.02
C ARG A 148 -21.84 8.29 -15.99
N VAL A 149 -20.80 9.06 -15.67
CA VAL A 149 -20.82 10.26 -14.81
C VAL A 149 -19.87 11.33 -15.37
N VAL A 150 -20.20 12.59 -15.15
CA VAL A 150 -19.41 13.73 -15.65
C VAL A 150 -18.10 13.92 -14.88
N LYS A 151 -18.11 13.64 -13.59
CA LYS A 151 -16.99 13.87 -12.68
C LYS A 151 -16.94 12.78 -11.61
N ASN A 152 -15.75 12.43 -11.19
CA ASN A 152 -15.53 11.49 -10.10
C ASN A 152 -15.71 12.19 -8.74
N PRO A 153 -16.76 11.85 -7.97
CA PRO A 153 -17.03 12.47 -6.66
C PRO A 153 -16.07 12.00 -5.56
N ALA A 154 -15.30 10.93 -5.76
CA ALA A 154 -14.32 10.45 -4.80
C ALA A 154 -12.94 11.13 -4.94
N ARG A 155 -12.72 11.94 -5.98
CA ARG A 155 -11.48 12.69 -6.17
C ARG A 155 -11.49 14.02 -5.40
N GLY A 156 -10.29 14.45 -4.97
CA GLY A 156 -10.10 15.69 -4.22
C GLY A 156 -10.74 15.67 -2.83
N LEU A 157 -10.88 14.49 -2.22
CA LEU A 157 -11.34 14.30 -0.85
C LEU A 157 -10.18 14.21 0.12
N THR A 158 -10.40 14.71 1.33
CA THR A 158 -9.39 14.72 2.39
C THR A 158 -9.60 13.52 3.32
N VAL A 159 -8.53 12.76 3.55
CA VAL A 159 -8.48 11.77 4.63
C VAL A 159 -7.68 12.34 5.78
N LYS A 160 -8.29 12.40 6.97
CA LYS A 160 -7.63 12.94 8.16
C LYS A 160 -6.41 12.10 8.51
N LYS A 161 -5.23 12.71 8.47
CA LYS A 161 -3.99 12.06 8.92
C LYS A 161 -4.04 11.90 10.45
N LYS A 162 -3.78 10.70 10.93
CA LYS A 162 -3.47 10.49 12.35
C LYS A 162 -1.98 10.77 12.54
N PRO A 163 -1.54 11.25 13.72
CA PRO A 163 -0.13 11.32 14.03
C PRO A 163 0.51 9.95 13.79
N ILE A 164 1.62 9.94 13.06
CA ILE A 164 2.42 8.75 12.88
C ILE A 164 3.14 8.55 14.22
N PRO A 165 3.03 7.38 14.89
CA PRO A 165 3.82 7.09 16.06
C PRO A 165 5.31 7.25 15.74
N ASP A 166 6.09 7.77 16.69
CA ASP A 166 7.53 7.85 16.53
C ASP A 166 8.11 6.48 16.21
N GLU A 167 8.97 6.43 15.21
CA GLU A 167 9.70 5.23 14.87
C GLU A 167 10.54 4.76 16.06
N VAL A 168 10.60 3.45 16.27
CA VAL A 168 11.39 2.86 17.36
C VAL A 168 12.67 2.30 16.76
N PHE A 169 13.79 2.82 17.24
CA PHE A 169 15.13 2.32 16.92
C PHE A 169 15.73 1.68 18.15
N LEU A 170 16.18 0.44 18.03
CA LEU A 170 16.84 -0.27 19.13
C LEU A 170 18.33 0.06 19.17
N THR A 171 18.86 0.22 20.36
CA THR A 171 20.31 0.23 20.60
C THR A 171 20.89 -1.17 20.45
N HIS A 172 22.22 -1.30 20.31
CA HIS A 172 22.90 -2.60 20.29
C HIS A 172 22.52 -3.47 21.49
N ARG A 173 22.48 -2.91 22.69
CA ARG A 173 22.08 -3.61 23.92
C ARG A 173 20.65 -4.12 23.86
N GLN A 174 19.75 -3.33 23.34
CA GLN A 174 18.34 -3.71 23.19
C GLN A 174 18.13 -4.79 22.12
N VAL A 175 18.91 -4.76 21.03
CA VAL A 175 18.92 -5.85 20.04
C VAL A 175 19.35 -7.16 20.68
N GLU A 176 20.43 -7.15 21.47
CA GLU A 176 20.92 -8.34 22.16
C GLU A 176 19.92 -8.84 23.20
N ALA A 177 19.32 -7.95 23.99
CA ALA A 177 18.29 -8.31 24.97
C ALA A 177 17.06 -8.97 24.28
N LEU A 178 16.59 -8.42 23.14
CA LEU A 178 15.51 -9.03 22.38
C LEU A 178 15.92 -10.39 21.78
N ALA A 179 17.13 -10.48 21.25
CA ALA A 179 17.64 -11.70 20.65
C ALA A 179 17.79 -12.84 21.68
N SER A 180 18.22 -12.55 22.89
CA SER A 180 18.33 -13.55 23.97
C SER A 180 16.98 -14.11 24.41
N GLU A 181 15.90 -13.30 24.31
CA GLU A 181 14.54 -13.72 24.62
C GLU A 181 13.84 -14.43 23.43
N ALA A 182 14.38 -14.36 22.24
CA ALA A 182 13.74 -14.85 21.02
C ALA A 182 14.10 -16.30 20.72
N THR A 183 13.11 -17.12 20.34
CA THR A 183 13.34 -18.51 19.84
C THR A 183 14.31 -18.54 18.65
N TYR A 184 14.28 -17.50 17.81
CA TYR A 184 15.18 -17.34 16.67
C TYR A 184 16.04 -16.08 16.87
N GLY A 185 16.82 -16.04 17.94
CA GLY A 185 17.64 -14.87 18.32
C GLY A 185 18.63 -14.47 17.23
N GLU A 186 19.24 -15.45 16.55
CA GLU A 186 20.17 -15.17 15.45
C GLU A 186 19.47 -14.51 14.24
N LEU A 187 18.22 -14.86 13.97
CA LEU A 187 17.43 -14.18 12.95
C LEU A 187 17.08 -12.74 13.36
N VAL A 188 16.82 -12.51 14.67
CA VAL A 188 16.63 -11.14 15.20
C VAL A 188 17.87 -10.30 14.98
N ARG A 189 19.05 -10.81 15.35
CA ARG A 189 20.33 -10.14 15.08
C ARG A 189 20.54 -9.88 13.61
N LEU A 190 20.37 -10.89 12.76
CA LEU A 190 20.51 -10.74 11.31
C LEU A 190 19.64 -9.60 10.78
N LEU A 191 18.36 -9.57 11.13
CA LEU A 191 17.44 -8.52 10.70
C LEU A 191 17.87 -7.13 11.17
N ALA A 192 18.28 -7.02 12.45
CA ALA A 192 18.67 -5.75 13.06
C ALA A 192 19.99 -5.17 12.51
N TYR A 193 20.86 -6.01 11.94
CA TYR A 193 22.16 -5.57 11.42
C TYR A 193 22.27 -5.60 9.89
N THR A 194 21.33 -6.22 9.19
CA THR A 194 21.35 -6.27 7.72
C THR A 194 20.22 -5.47 7.07
N GLY A 195 19.17 -5.16 7.81
CA GLY A 195 18.01 -4.44 7.32
C GLY A 195 17.20 -5.21 6.27
N LEU A 196 17.32 -6.53 6.21
CA LEU A 196 16.50 -7.37 5.34
C LEU A 196 15.02 -7.22 5.68
N ARG A 197 14.18 -7.27 4.64
CA ARG A 197 12.74 -7.42 4.89
C ARG A 197 12.48 -8.82 5.43
N TRP A 198 11.45 -8.96 6.28
CA TRP A 198 11.07 -10.27 6.82
C TRP A 198 10.98 -11.36 5.75
N GLY A 199 10.24 -11.11 4.67
CA GLY A 199 10.07 -12.07 3.60
C GLY A 199 11.35 -12.39 2.83
N GLU A 200 12.32 -11.48 2.79
CA GLU A 200 13.65 -11.72 2.21
C GLU A 200 14.48 -12.63 3.13
N ALA A 201 14.50 -12.33 4.42
CA ALA A 201 15.27 -13.11 5.39
C ALA A 201 14.76 -14.56 5.52
N THR A 202 13.44 -14.76 5.54
CA THR A 202 12.84 -16.09 5.64
C THR A 202 12.87 -16.88 4.32
N ALA A 203 13.11 -16.22 3.19
CA ALA A 203 13.34 -16.87 1.91
C ALA A 203 14.81 -17.22 1.64
N LEU A 204 15.76 -16.72 2.48
CA LEU A 204 17.18 -17.02 2.30
C LEU A 204 17.48 -18.52 2.31
N ARG A 205 18.26 -18.95 1.32
CA ARG A 205 18.76 -20.32 1.20
C ARG A 205 20.25 -20.37 1.51
N VAL A 206 20.77 -21.54 1.84
CA VAL A 206 22.21 -21.75 2.09
C VAL A 206 23.06 -21.23 0.92
N ARG A 207 22.69 -21.52 -0.32
CA ARG A 207 23.37 -21.00 -1.52
C ARG A 207 23.36 -19.48 -1.67
N SER A 208 22.55 -18.77 -0.90
CA SER A 208 22.50 -17.30 -0.91
C SER A 208 23.58 -16.66 -0.04
N VAL A 209 24.26 -17.44 0.79
CA VAL A 209 25.32 -16.98 1.68
C VAL A 209 26.66 -17.11 0.98
N ASP A 210 27.42 -16.03 1.00
CA ASP A 210 28.85 -15.98 0.65
C ASP A 210 29.62 -15.69 1.94
N PRO A 211 30.09 -16.72 2.66
CA PRO A 211 30.75 -16.52 3.95
C PRO A 211 32.13 -15.86 3.78
N GLY A 212 32.85 -16.13 2.68
CA GLY A 212 34.16 -15.55 2.43
C GLY A 212 34.14 -14.03 2.27
N ARG A 213 33.05 -13.49 1.72
CA ARG A 213 32.83 -12.06 1.55
C ARG A 213 31.88 -11.46 2.58
N ARG A 214 31.32 -12.25 3.49
CA ARG A 214 30.25 -11.85 4.44
C ARG A 214 29.08 -11.17 3.70
N ARG A 215 28.52 -11.85 2.68
CA ARG A 215 27.42 -11.34 1.85
C ARG A 215 26.23 -12.29 1.83
N LEU A 216 25.04 -11.67 1.81
CA LEU A 216 23.78 -12.33 1.58
C LEU A 216 23.24 -11.89 0.23
N ASN A 217 23.07 -12.82 -0.70
CA ASN A 217 22.58 -12.55 -2.04
C ASN A 217 21.05 -12.66 -2.06
N ILE A 218 20.35 -11.54 -2.09
CA ILE A 218 18.89 -11.47 -2.01
C ILE A 218 18.32 -11.59 -3.42
N ARG A 219 17.64 -12.71 -3.68
CA ARG A 219 17.06 -13.05 -5.00
C ARG A 219 15.56 -13.23 -4.94
N GLU A 220 15.04 -13.67 -3.81
CA GLU A 220 13.66 -14.08 -3.59
C GLU A 220 13.13 -13.43 -2.32
N GLY A 221 11.82 -13.35 -2.22
CA GLY A 221 11.12 -12.97 -1.00
C GLY A 221 9.80 -13.75 -0.89
N VAL A 222 9.38 -14.00 0.33
CA VAL A 222 8.10 -14.66 0.59
C VAL A 222 7.09 -13.65 1.13
N THR A 223 5.86 -13.77 0.68
CA THR A 223 4.72 -12.98 1.19
C THR A 223 3.61 -13.96 1.57
N GLU A 224 2.97 -13.73 2.69
CA GLU A 224 1.79 -14.50 3.08
C GLU A 224 0.54 -13.88 2.47
N VAL A 225 -0.24 -14.69 1.75
CA VAL A 225 -1.52 -14.31 1.13
C VAL A 225 -2.54 -15.39 1.47
N ASN A 226 -3.63 -15.04 2.14
CA ASN A 226 -4.66 -16.00 2.59
C ASN A 226 -4.10 -17.20 3.40
N GLY A 227 -3.12 -16.94 4.27
CA GLY A 227 -2.49 -18.01 5.06
C GLY A 227 -1.53 -18.90 4.27
N GLN A 228 -1.37 -18.67 2.96
CA GLN A 228 -0.41 -19.38 2.11
C GLN A 228 0.82 -18.53 1.85
N HIS A 229 1.99 -19.18 1.83
CA HIS A 229 3.24 -18.50 1.50
C HIS A 229 3.45 -18.51 -0.02
N VAL A 230 3.53 -17.34 -0.59
CA VAL A 230 3.81 -17.11 -2.01
C VAL A 230 5.25 -16.63 -2.15
N LEU A 231 6.08 -17.46 -2.77
CA LEU A 231 7.44 -17.09 -3.14
C LEU A 231 7.39 -16.24 -4.41
N GLY A 232 8.09 -15.14 -4.42
CA GLY A 232 8.16 -14.23 -5.56
C GLY A 232 9.53 -13.58 -5.68
N SER A 233 9.75 -12.88 -6.80
CA SER A 233 10.91 -12.00 -6.92
C SER A 233 10.84 -10.90 -5.87
N VAL A 234 11.99 -10.39 -5.43
CA VAL A 234 12.04 -9.24 -4.51
C VAL A 234 11.19 -8.09 -5.04
N LYS A 235 10.48 -7.42 -4.15
CA LYS A 235 9.49 -6.36 -4.45
C LYS A 235 10.02 -5.22 -5.32
N SER A 236 11.37 -5.05 -5.37
CA SER A 236 12.08 -4.08 -6.22
C SER A 236 12.53 -4.64 -7.56
N HIS A 237 12.33 -5.93 -7.85
CA HIS A 237 12.90 -6.67 -9.00
C HIS A 237 14.43 -6.57 -9.12
N GLU A 238 15.13 -5.98 -8.16
CA GLU A 238 16.58 -5.85 -8.15
C GLU A 238 17.21 -6.90 -7.22
N ARG A 239 18.05 -7.74 -7.80
CA ARG A 239 18.94 -8.61 -7.04
C ARG A 239 19.97 -7.71 -6.35
N ARG A 240 20.15 -7.88 -5.05
CA ARG A 240 21.13 -7.14 -4.29
C ARG A 240 21.92 -8.05 -3.36
N SER A 241 23.12 -7.63 -3.05
CA SER A 241 23.97 -8.26 -2.04
C SER A 241 24.02 -7.36 -0.82
N VAL A 242 23.76 -7.92 0.35
CA VAL A 242 23.77 -7.21 1.64
C VAL A 242 24.93 -7.75 2.47
N ALA A 243 25.76 -6.86 3.04
CA ALA A 243 26.83 -7.24 3.95
C ALA A 243 26.25 -7.58 5.33
N PHE A 244 26.89 -8.49 6.05
CA PHE A 244 26.66 -8.71 7.47
C PHE A 244 27.97 -8.57 8.27
N PRO A 245 27.91 -8.08 9.52
CA PRO A 245 29.08 -7.94 10.39
C PRO A 245 29.69 -9.28 10.77
N ASP A 246 30.98 -9.28 11.13
CA ASP A 246 31.76 -10.47 11.47
C ASP A 246 31.27 -11.24 12.70
N PHE A 247 30.72 -10.54 13.69
CA PHE A 247 30.15 -11.19 14.88
C PHE A 247 28.95 -12.09 14.54
N LEU A 248 28.38 -12.02 13.33
CA LEU A 248 27.34 -12.93 12.83
C LEU A 248 27.90 -14.17 12.09
N ASP A 249 29.22 -14.26 11.89
CA ASP A 249 29.82 -15.38 11.14
C ASP A 249 29.43 -16.74 11.73
N SER A 250 29.54 -16.90 13.05
CA SER A 250 29.19 -18.16 13.74
C SER A 250 27.71 -18.50 13.62
N ALA A 251 26.84 -17.51 13.75
CA ALA A 251 25.39 -17.69 13.65
C ALA A 251 24.95 -18.08 12.23
N VAL A 252 25.51 -17.40 11.22
CA VAL A 252 25.24 -17.70 9.81
C VAL A 252 25.79 -19.09 9.43
N ALA A 253 27.02 -19.42 9.89
CA ALA A 253 27.60 -20.73 9.68
C ALA A 253 26.78 -21.85 10.35
N ALA A 254 26.29 -21.64 11.57
CA ALA A 254 25.42 -22.58 12.27
C ALA A 254 24.09 -22.75 11.54
N ALA A 255 23.51 -21.68 11.00
CA ALA A 255 22.28 -21.74 10.22
C ALA A 255 22.42 -22.49 8.88
N CYS A 256 23.65 -22.61 8.35
CA CYS A 256 23.95 -23.36 7.11
C CYS A 256 24.36 -24.82 7.39
N ARG A 257 24.76 -25.17 8.61
CA ARG A 257 25.32 -26.48 8.93
C ARG A 257 24.34 -27.60 8.64
N ASP A 258 24.86 -28.70 8.07
CA ASP A 258 24.12 -29.93 7.76
C ASP A 258 22.89 -29.72 6.87
N LYS A 259 22.90 -28.65 6.05
CA LYS A 259 21.83 -28.30 5.12
C LYS A 259 22.28 -28.35 3.67
N HIS A 260 21.34 -28.74 2.79
CA HIS A 260 21.54 -28.66 1.35
C HIS A 260 21.57 -27.20 0.88
N PRO A 261 22.31 -26.85 -0.20
CA PRO A 261 22.35 -25.48 -0.74
C PRO A 261 20.99 -24.84 -0.99
N ASP A 262 19.98 -25.65 -1.30
CA ASP A 262 18.61 -25.20 -1.56
C ASP A 262 17.73 -25.08 -0.31
N ASP A 263 18.22 -25.55 0.84
CA ASP A 263 17.49 -25.44 2.09
C ASP A 263 17.47 -24.00 2.59
N ARG A 264 16.44 -23.66 3.36
CA ARG A 264 16.33 -22.33 4.00
C ARG A 264 17.23 -22.23 5.22
N LEU A 265 17.80 -21.05 5.45
CA LEU A 265 18.56 -20.80 6.65
C LEU A 265 17.72 -21.00 7.91
N TRP A 266 16.49 -20.51 7.88
CA TRP A 266 15.52 -20.65 8.97
C TRP A 266 14.21 -21.20 8.44
N SER A 267 13.73 -22.25 9.05
CA SER A 267 12.46 -22.91 8.71
C SER A 267 11.58 -22.99 9.96
N SER A 268 10.28 -23.10 9.74
CA SER A 268 9.37 -23.48 10.82
C SER A 268 9.63 -24.92 11.26
N PRO A 269 9.19 -25.34 12.46
CA PRO A 269 9.32 -26.72 12.89
C PRO A 269 8.72 -27.76 11.92
N ALA A 270 7.73 -27.35 11.13
CA ALA A 270 7.12 -28.16 10.08
C ALA A 270 7.87 -28.07 8.73
N GLY A 271 9.07 -27.49 8.66
CA GLY A 271 9.87 -27.37 7.42
C GLY A 271 9.43 -26.27 6.47
N GLY A 272 8.33 -25.55 6.77
CA GLY A 272 7.82 -24.44 5.96
C GLY A 272 8.52 -23.11 6.21
N PHE A 273 8.01 -22.03 5.62
CA PHE A 273 8.47 -20.67 5.92
C PHE A 273 8.14 -20.29 7.37
N LEU A 274 9.05 -19.56 8.01
CA LEU A 274 8.76 -18.92 9.28
C LEU A 274 7.68 -17.84 9.08
N ARG A 275 6.59 -17.94 9.84
CA ARG A 275 5.60 -16.86 9.87
C ARG A 275 6.13 -15.69 10.69
N PRO A 276 5.94 -14.45 10.22
CA PRO A 276 6.17 -13.30 11.06
C PRO A 276 5.26 -13.43 12.28
N GLY A 277 5.81 -13.29 13.46
CA GLY A 277 5.03 -13.35 14.69
C GLY A 277 4.11 -12.13 14.87
N HIS A 278 3.22 -11.88 13.91
CA HIS A 278 2.25 -10.77 13.95
C HIS A 278 1.12 -10.99 14.95
N SER A 279 0.88 -12.23 15.35
CA SER A 279 -0.07 -12.49 16.42
C SER A 279 0.54 -12.08 17.75
N SER A 280 -0.28 -11.58 18.67
CA SER A 280 0.13 -11.30 20.07
C SER A 280 0.72 -12.52 20.79
N GLN A 281 0.59 -13.72 20.22
CA GLN A 281 1.06 -15.00 20.75
C GLN A 281 2.22 -15.61 19.94
N GLY A 282 2.69 -14.97 18.87
CA GLY A 282 3.83 -15.44 18.09
C GLY A 282 5.14 -15.39 18.88
N TRP A 283 6.13 -16.18 18.46
CA TRP A 283 7.43 -16.26 19.12
C TRP A 283 8.12 -14.89 19.27
N PHE A 284 8.02 -14.03 18.23
CA PHE A 284 8.60 -12.69 18.26
C PHE A 284 7.86 -11.77 19.23
N ALA A 285 6.53 -11.77 19.20
CA ALA A 285 5.72 -10.96 20.10
C ALA A 285 5.94 -11.35 21.57
N ARG A 286 6.08 -12.65 21.86
CA ARG A 286 6.43 -13.14 23.21
C ARG A 286 7.83 -12.71 23.65
N ALA A 287 8.81 -12.73 22.74
CA ALA A 287 10.14 -12.20 23.02
C ALA A 287 10.08 -10.72 23.38
N VAL A 288 9.40 -9.91 22.57
CA VAL A 288 9.17 -8.48 22.84
C VAL A 288 8.52 -8.27 24.20
N GLN A 289 7.48 -9.03 24.54
CA GLN A 289 6.81 -8.92 25.84
C GLN A 289 7.75 -9.24 27.02
N ARG A 290 8.59 -10.31 26.90
CA ARG A 290 9.57 -10.64 27.96
C ARG A 290 10.65 -9.56 28.09
N THR A 291 11.16 -9.05 26.97
CA THR A 291 12.13 -7.95 26.99
C THR A 291 11.54 -6.69 27.62
N MET A 292 10.29 -6.33 27.29
CA MET A 292 9.59 -5.20 27.91
C MET A 292 9.35 -5.40 29.41
N ALA A 293 9.13 -6.63 29.86
CA ALA A 293 8.98 -6.94 31.29
C ALA A 293 10.30 -6.82 32.04
N ALA A 294 11.44 -7.10 31.40
CA ALA A 294 12.77 -6.99 31.97
C ALA A 294 13.34 -5.56 31.89
N ASP A 295 12.94 -4.77 30.93
CA ASP A 295 13.41 -3.39 30.69
C ASP A 295 12.24 -2.46 30.40
N ALA A 296 11.87 -1.62 31.36
CA ALA A 296 10.76 -0.66 31.22
C ALA A 296 11.02 0.42 30.13
N SER A 297 12.27 0.63 29.72
CA SER A 297 12.61 1.54 28.61
C SER A 297 12.42 0.90 27.23
N PHE A 298 12.27 -0.43 27.17
CA PHE A 298 12.11 -1.14 25.92
C PHE A 298 10.70 -0.92 25.34
N ARG A 299 10.61 -0.31 24.14
CA ARG A 299 9.34 -0.06 23.45
C ARG A 299 8.95 -1.27 22.63
N ARG A 300 7.63 -1.43 22.43
CA ARG A 300 7.10 -2.48 21.56
C ARG A 300 7.61 -2.31 20.12
N VAL A 301 8.18 -3.39 19.57
CA VAL A 301 8.69 -3.44 18.21
C VAL A 301 8.09 -4.59 17.41
N THR A 302 8.10 -4.47 16.09
CA THR A 302 7.74 -5.49 15.13
C THR A 302 8.99 -5.97 14.37
N PRO A 303 8.95 -7.09 13.62
CA PRO A 303 10.07 -7.47 12.76
C PRO A 303 10.45 -6.40 11.73
N HIS A 304 9.52 -5.51 11.35
CA HIS A 304 9.82 -4.41 10.44
C HIS A 304 10.64 -3.30 11.10
N ASP A 305 10.44 -3.07 12.39
CA ASP A 305 11.21 -2.07 13.15
C ASP A 305 12.68 -2.47 13.33
N LEU A 306 13.01 -3.78 13.22
CA LEU A 306 14.40 -4.22 13.17
C LEU A 306 15.12 -3.71 11.90
N ARG A 307 14.40 -3.53 10.81
CA ARG A 307 14.96 -2.93 9.61
C ARG A 307 15.18 -1.42 9.79
N HIS A 308 14.30 -0.72 10.49
CA HIS A 308 14.50 0.66 10.89
C HIS A 308 15.71 0.78 11.84
N THR A 309 15.83 -0.15 12.77
CA THR A 309 17.00 -0.29 13.66
C THR A 309 18.29 -0.47 12.87
N ALA A 310 18.32 -1.35 11.87
CA ALA A 310 19.50 -1.53 11.00
C ALA A 310 19.95 -0.24 10.31
N ALA A 311 18.99 0.56 9.83
CA ALA A 311 19.29 1.86 9.23
C ALA A 311 19.88 2.83 10.26
N SER A 312 19.26 2.94 11.42
CA SER A 312 19.73 3.80 12.52
C SER A 312 21.15 3.42 12.98
N LEU A 313 21.41 2.14 13.21
CA LEU A 313 22.73 1.65 13.62
C LEU A 313 23.79 1.90 12.52
N ALA A 314 23.43 1.71 11.24
CA ALA A 314 24.35 1.98 10.14
C ALA A 314 24.66 3.49 10.03
N ILE A 315 23.68 4.36 10.20
CA ILE A 315 23.88 5.82 10.19
C ILE A 315 24.75 6.24 11.37
N SER A 316 24.48 5.73 12.58
CA SER A 316 25.32 5.98 13.77
C SER A 316 26.76 5.50 13.60
N ALA A 317 26.99 4.47 12.79
CA ALA A 317 28.31 3.98 12.41
C ALA A 317 28.96 4.78 11.25
N GLY A 318 28.36 5.90 10.82
CA GLY A 318 28.91 6.78 9.79
C GLY A 318 28.55 6.40 8.34
N ALA A 319 27.57 5.52 8.12
CA ALA A 319 27.13 5.19 6.79
C ALA A 319 26.42 6.37 6.12
N ASN A 320 26.84 6.75 4.92
CA ASN A 320 26.15 7.78 4.15
C ASN A 320 24.80 7.26 3.59
N VAL A 321 23.94 8.19 3.16
CA VAL A 321 22.59 7.89 2.66
C VAL A 321 22.59 6.88 1.52
N LYS A 322 23.58 6.88 0.65
CA LYS A 322 23.68 5.97 -0.50
C LYS A 322 23.99 4.53 -0.07
N VAL A 323 24.83 4.38 0.95
CA VAL A 323 25.12 3.07 1.55
C VAL A 323 23.89 2.51 2.22
N VAL A 324 23.17 3.31 3.03
CA VAL A 324 21.90 2.90 3.67
C VAL A 324 20.84 2.55 2.62
N GLN A 325 20.70 3.37 1.57
CA GLN A 325 19.80 3.07 0.46
C GLN A 325 20.06 1.68 -0.15
N ARG A 326 21.33 1.38 -0.45
CA ARG A 326 21.72 0.09 -1.04
C ARG A 326 21.48 -1.08 -0.08
N MET A 327 21.88 -0.94 1.17
CA MET A 327 21.68 -1.94 2.22
C MET A 327 20.20 -2.32 2.35
N LEU A 328 19.33 -1.32 2.42
CA LEU A 328 17.89 -1.52 2.54
C LEU A 328 17.24 -1.93 1.20
N GLY A 329 17.83 -1.66 0.05
CA GLY A 329 17.20 -1.85 -1.27
C GLY A 329 15.99 -0.91 -1.45
N HIS A 330 16.18 0.37 -1.17
CA HIS A 330 15.21 1.41 -1.50
C HIS A 330 15.40 1.85 -2.96
N LYS A 331 14.31 2.04 -3.69
CA LYS A 331 14.35 2.45 -5.10
C LYS A 331 15.05 3.80 -5.32
N SER A 332 15.02 4.69 -4.33
CA SER A 332 15.69 6.00 -4.41
C SER A 332 16.22 6.44 -3.05
N ALA A 333 17.21 7.32 -3.06
CA ALA A 333 17.73 7.96 -1.85
C ALA A 333 16.66 8.82 -1.15
N LYS A 334 15.69 9.35 -1.91
CA LYS A 334 14.56 10.10 -1.35
C LYS A 334 13.79 9.28 -0.32
N VAL A 335 13.49 8.01 -0.61
CA VAL A 335 12.80 7.12 0.35
C VAL A 335 13.60 6.97 1.65
N THR A 336 14.92 6.89 1.56
CA THR A 336 15.80 6.81 2.74
C THR A 336 15.80 8.12 3.53
N LEU A 337 15.87 9.26 2.84
CA LEU A 337 15.84 10.56 3.48
C LEU A 337 14.48 10.89 4.08
N ASP A 338 13.38 10.61 3.38
CA ASP A 338 12.02 10.84 3.89
C ASP A 338 11.77 10.11 5.22
N THR A 339 12.47 8.97 5.44
CA THR A 339 12.32 8.17 6.67
C THR A 339 13.39 8.51 7.72
N TYR A 340 14.64 8.68 7.32
CA TYR A 340 15.78 8.71 8.26
C TYR A 340 16.56 10.03 8.24
N ALA A 341 16.09 11.10 7.60
CA ALA A 341 16.84 12.36 7.51
C ALA A 341 17.24 12.90 8.90
N ALA A 342 16.36 12.80 9.88
CA ALA A 342 16.61 13.27 11.23
C ALA A 342 17.71 12.48 11.99
N LEU A 343 18.11 11.32 11.48
CA LEU A 343 19.19 10.50 12.09
C LEU A 343 20.56 10.82 11.51
N PHE A 344 20.63 11.50 10.35
CA PHE A 344 21.92 11.95 9.80
C PHE A 344 22.39 13.16 10.58
N PRO A 345 23.62 13.15 11.08
CA PRO A 345 24.15 14.30 11.80
C PRO A 345 24.24 15.51 10.87
N ASP A 346 24.07 16.70 11.45
CA ASP A 346 24.37 17.97 10.76
C ASP A 346 25.89 18.22 10.87
N ASP A 347 26.61 17.61 9.95
CA ASP A 347 28.07 17.45 10.00
C ASP A 347 28.84 18.64 9.37
N LEU A 348 28.24 19.84 9.27
CA LEU A 348 28.92 20.99 8.67
C LEU A 348 30.28 21.29 9.32
N ASP A 349 30.36 21.21 10.66
CA ASP A 349 31.59 21.42 11.40
C ASP A 349 32.64 20.35 11.13
N ASN A 350 32.21 19.10 11.02
CA ASN A 350 33.09 17.98 10.67
C ASN A 350 33.61 18.08 9.24
N VAL A 351 32.78 18.53 8.30
CA VAL A 351 33.19 18.77 6.90
C VAL A 351 34.21 19.90 6.82
N THR A 352 34.00 21.02 7.50
CA THR A 352 34.94 22.16 7.50
C THR A 352 36.27 21.78 8.13
N SER A 353 36.23 21.02 9.24
CA SER A 353 37.43 20.49 9.90
C SER A 353 38.21 19.48 9.03
N ALA A 354 37.49 18.63 8.29
CA ALA A 354 38.08 17.68 7.37
C ALA A 354 38.73 18.38 6.16
N LEU A 355 38.05 19.38 5.59
CA LEU A 355 38.61 20.19 4.51
C LEU A 355 39.88 20.93 4.95
N SER A 356 39.94 21.47 6.16
CA SER A 356 41.11 22.14 6.72
C SER A 356 42.29 21.17 6.87
N ARG A 357 42.05 19.94 7.36
CA ARG A 357 43.07 18.88 7.47
C ARG A 357 43.60 18.46 6.11
N GLN A 358 42.73 18.13 5.17
CA GLN A 358 43.14 17.72 3.82
C GLN A 358 43.98 18.80 3.10
N ARG A 359 43.58 20.06 3.29
CA ARG A 359 44.39 21.19 2.75
C ARG A 359 45.80 21.23 3.35
N ALA A 360 45.91 21.06 4.69
CA ALA A 360 47.18 21.10 5.38
C ALA A 360 48.11 19.92 4.98
N GLU A 361 47.54 18.76 4.65
CA GLU A 361 48.29 17.59 4.22
C GLU A 361 48.81 17.70 2.74
N GLN A 362 48.23 18.59 1.93
CA GLN A 362 48.58 18.76 0.50
C GLN A 362 49.41 20.01 0.21
N LEU A 363 49.67 20.86 1.18
CA LEU A 363 50.51 22.05 1.13
C LEU A 363 51.75 21.92 1.97
#